data_59a2f5672f9490bb046624c5644df4e3
#
_entry.id   59a2f5672f9490bb046624c5644df4e3
#
_cell.length_a   1.000
_cell.length_b   1.000
_cell.length_c   1.000
_cell.angle_alpha   90.00
_cell.angle_beta   90.00
_cell.angle_gamma   90.00
#
_symmetry.space_group_name_H-M   'P 1'
#
loop_
_entity.id
_entity.type
_entity.pdbx_description
1 polymer ?
#
loop_
_entity_poly.entity_id
_entity_poly.type
_entity_poly.pdbx_seq_one_letter_code
_entity_poly.pdbx_strand_id
1 'polypeptide(L)'
;MTSVAVAGRADLTDAQWARLEPLLPCGKKAGRPPKWTKRQLIDGIRWRCRAGVPWRDVPAEYGSWQAVYALFRRWQRAGSWAAIVTSLQVLADAAGVIDWQVSVDSTTARAHPHAAGARHDSGGQGEPPAGPSEYEPADHGLGRSRGGWTSKLHLACDRDCRVLSVLVTAGQAGDSPQFTAVLDSISVPRLGGGRARARPDRVLAD
;
A
#
# COMPACT_ATOMS: atom_id res chain seq x y z
N MET A 1 11.10 -18.61 -30.33
CA MET A 1 11.88 -17.43 -29.91
C MET A 1 11.22 -16.88 -28.67
N THR A 2 11.79 -17.12 -27.51
CA THR A 2 11.29 -16.60 -26.22
C THR A 2 11.66 -15.12 -26.17
N SER A 3 10.67 -14.24 -26.31
CA SER A 3 10.86 -12.81 -26.08
C SER A 3 11.28 -12.62 -24.61
N VAL A 4 12.52 -12.22 -24.41
CA VAL A 4 12.98 -11.73 -23.10
C VAL A 4 12.26 -10.41 -22.88
N ALA A 5 11.18 -10.45 -22.11
CA ALA A 5 10.50 -9.23 -21.70
C ALA A 5 11.53 -8.36 -20.96
N VAL A 6 11.78 -7.17 -21.49
CA VAL A 6 12.62 -6.17 -20.84
C VAL A 6 11.94 -5.84 -19.51
N ALA A 7 12.54 -6.28 -18.39
CA ALA A 7 12.00 -6.01 -17.06
C ALA A 7 11.75 -4.51 -16.91
N GLY A 8 10.51 -4.14 -16.62
CA GLY A 8 10.14 -2.75 -16.39
C GLY A 8 10.86 -2.21 -15.16
N ARG A 9 11.10 -0.90 -15.11
CA ARG A 9 11.75 -0.24 -13.96
C ARG A 9 11.07 -0.50 -12.60
N ALA A 10 9.79 -0.93 -12.62
CA ALA A 10 9.00 -1.22 -11.42
C ALA A 10 9.02 -2.72 -11.05
N ASP A 11 9.57 -3.58 -11.90
CA ASP A 11 9.54 -5.01 -11.69
C ASP A 11 10.44 -5.43 -10.54
N LEU A 12 10.02 -6.47 -9.83
CA LEU A 12 10.79 -7.05 -8.75
C LEU A 12 11.99 -7.82 -9.33
N THR A 13 13.17 -7.56 -8.80
CA THR A 13 14.33 -8.41 -9.05
C THR A 13 14.11 -9.80 -8.46
N ASP A 14 14.88 -10.80 -8.91
CA ASP A 14 14.76 -12.16 -8.37
C ASP A 14 15.06 -12.20 -6.87
N ALA A 15 16.02 -11.40 -6.41
CA ALA A 15 16.34 -11.29 -4.99
C ALA A 15 15.20 -10.67 -4.17
N GLN A 16 14.51 -9.67 -4.72
CA GLN A 16 13.33 -9.07 -4.08
C GLN A 16 12.16 -10.06 -4.08
N TRP A 17 11.95 -10.76 -5.19
CA TRP A 17 10.91 -11.79 -5.28
C TRP A 17 11.13 -12.90 -4.27
N ALA A 18 12.34 -13.45 -4.17
CA ALA A 18 12.67 -14.51 -3.22
C ALA A 18 12.37 -14.13 -1.75
N ARG A 19 12.49 -12.84 -1.41
CA ARG A 19 12.11 -12.33 -0.07
C ARG A 19 10.61 -12.15 0.10
N LEU A 20 9.92 -11.78 -0.97
CA LEU A 20 8.49 -11.48 -0.93
C LEU A 20 7.62 -12.74 -1.02
N GLU A 21 7.98 -13.69 -1.88
CA GLU A 21 7.17 -14.87 -2.20
C GLU A 21 6.71 -15.67 -0.97
N PRO A 22 7.56 -15.93 0.04
CA PRO A 22 7.17 -16.66 1.25
C PRO A 22 6.11 -15.93 2.10
N LEU A 23 5.99 -14.62 1.96
CA LEU A 23 5.06 -13.78 2.71
C LEU A 23 3.69 -13.68 2.06
N LEU A 24 3.56 -14.18 0.83
CA LEU A 24 2.33 -14.04 0.07
C LEU A 24 1.26 -15.04 0.50
N PRO A 25 -0.01 -14.64 0.50
CA PRO A 25 -1.11 -15.55 0.81
C PRO A 25 -1.08 -16.80 -0.07
N CYS A 26 -1.13 -17.97 0.56
CA CYS A 26 -1.23 -19.25 -0.13
C CYS A 26 -2.67 -19.49 -0.61
N GLY A 27 -2.85 -20.11 -1.78
CA GLY A 27 -4.16 -20.54 -2.27
C GLY A 27 -4.71 -21.67 -1.39
N LYS A 28 -5.99 -21.58 -1.03
CA LYS A 28 -6.64 -22.56 -0.14
C LYS A 28 -7.11 -23.84 -0.85
N LYS A 29 -7.13 -23.90 -2.17
CA LYS A 29 -7.68 -25.03 -2.94
C LYS A 29 -6.79 -25.43 -4.11
N ALA A 30 -6.62 -26.74 -4.31
CA ALA A 30 -6.14 -27.30 -5.56
C ALA A 30 -7.16 -26.98 -6.67
N GLY A 31 -6.68 -26.61 -7.84
CA GLY A 31 -7.50 -26.26 -8.98
C GLY A 31 -6.65 -26.08 -10.23
N ARG A 32 -7.28 -25.66 -11.32
CA ARG A 32 -6.54 -25.35 -12.57
C ARG A 32 -5.44 -24.33 -12.26
N PRO A 33 -4.20 -24.56 -12.69
CA PRO A 33 -3.11 -23.59 -12.53
C PRO A 33 -3.51 -22.21 -13.07
N PRO A 34 -3.18 -21.12 -12.36
CA PRO A 34 -3.51 -19.79 -12.81
C PRO A 34 -2.78 -19.49 -14.13
N LYS A 35 -3.48 -18.82 -15.05
CA LYS A 35 -2.90 -18.40 -16.35
C LYS A 35 -1.71 -17.44 -16.18
N TRP A 36 -1.72 -16.64 -15.14
CA TRP A 36 -0.72 -15.63 -14.82
C TRP A 36 -0.08 -15.91 -13.47
N THR A 37 1.24 -15.76 -13.37
CA THR A 37 1.94 -15.94 -12.10
C THR A 37 1.63 -14.81 -11.13
N LYS A 38 1.75 -15.07 -9.83
CA LYS A 38 1.59 -14.01 -8.81
C LYS A 38 2.60 -12.88 -9.02
N ARG A 39 3.84 -13.21 -9.41
CA ARG A 39 4.90 -12.24 -9.69
C ARG A 39 4.47 -11.27 -10.80
N GLN A 40 4.04 -11.81 -11.95
CA GLN A 40 3.57 -10.96 -13.06
C GLN A 40 2.45 -10.01 -12.64
N LEU A 41 1.44 -10.52 -11.91
CA LEU A 41 0.33 -9.68 -11.47
C LEU A 41 0.76 -8.61 -10.45
N ILE A 42 1.70 -8.93 -9.55
CA ILE A 42 2.25 -7.97 -8.58
C ILE A 42 3.08 -6.90 -9.29
N ASP A 43 3.92 -7.30 -10.26
CA ASP A 43 4.69 -6.35 -11.05
C ASP A 43 3.76 -5.42 -11.84
N GLY A 44 2.66 -5.93 -12.38
CA GLY A 44 1.62 -5.12 -13.01
C GLY A 44 0.95 -4.11 -12.07
N ILE A 45 0.69 -4.51 -10.81
CA ILE A 45 0.18 -3.60 -9.77
C ILE A 45 1.22 -2.50 -9.48
N ARG A 46 2.49 -2.86 -9.29
CA ARG A 46 3.60 -1.93 -9.05
C ARG A 46 3.78 -0.97 -10.21
N TRP A 47 3.76 -1.49 -11.43
CA TRP A 47 3.84 -0.69 -12.64
C TRP A 47 2.71 0.35 -12.69
N ARG A 48 1.48 -0.06 -12.47
CA ARG A 48 0.31 0.83 -12.43
C ARG A 48 0.44 1.91 -11.36
N CYS A 49 0.84 1.53 -10.14
CA CYS A 49 1.02 2.49 -9.05
C CYS A 49 2.08 3.54 -9.39
N ARG A 50 3.17 3.12 -10.03
CA ARG A 50 4.25 4.01 -10.44
C ARG A 50 3.87 4.91 -11.60
N ALA A 51 3.17 4.37 -12.60
CA ALA A 51 2.77 5.12 -13.80
C ALA A 51 1.59 6.07 -13.53
N GLY A 52 0.79 5.81 -12.48
CA GLY A 52 -0.38 6.62 -12.14
C GLY A 52 -1.53 6.54 -13.15
N VAL A 53 -1.55 5.52 -14.01
CA VAL A 53 -2.49 5.35 -15.12
C VAL A 53 -3.73 4.54 -14.72
N PRO A 54 -4.83 4.56 -15.51
CA PRO A 54 -5.95 3.66 -15.33
C PRO A 54 -5.54 2.19 -15.37
N TRP A 55 -6.30 1.31 -14.69
CA TRP A 55 -6.03 -0.14 -14.70
C TRP A 55 -6.05 -0.75 -16.09
N ARG A 56 -6.85 -0.21 -17.01
CA ARG A 56 -7.00 -0.70 -18.40
C ARG A 56 -5.73 -0.53 -19.22
N ASP A 57 -4.85 0.38 -18.81
CA ASP A 57 -3.60 0.70 -19.52
C ASP A 57 -2.41 -0.15 -19.05
N VAL A 58 -2.66 -1.08 -18.10
CA VAL A 58 -1.61 -2.03 -17.66
C VAL A 58 -1.18 -2.90 -18.85
N PRO A 59 0.13 -2.94 -19.17
CA PRO A 59 0.67 -3.73 -20.26
C PRO A 59 0.32 -5.21 -20.17
N ALA A 60 0.03 -5.82 -21.32
CA ALA A 60 -0.40 -7.23 -21.41
C ALA A 60 0.66 -8.23 -20.95
N GLU A 61 1.92 -7.84 -20.88
CA GLU A 61 3.03 -8.63 -20.35
C GLU A 61 2.86 -9.01 -18.87
N TYR A 62 2.16 -8.15 -18.10
CA TYR A 62 1.81 -8.41 -16.70
C TYR A 62 0.54 -9.25 -16.53
N GLY A 63 -0.12 -9.55 -17.63
CA GLY A 63 -1.40 -10.26 -17.67
C GLY A 63 -2.56 -9.36 -18.09
N SER A 64 -3.77 -9.91 -18.07
CA SER A 64 -4.93 -9.06 -18.35
C SER A 64 -5.13 -8.04 -17.21
N TRP A 65 -5.48 -6.80 -17.56
CA TRP A 65 -5.73 -5.76 -16.56
C TRP A 65 -6.80 -6.18 -15.54
N GLN A 66 -7.78 -6.98 -15.95
CA GLN A 66 -8.81 -7.53 -15.05
C GLN A 66 -8.18 -8.46 -13.99
N ALA A 67 -7.22 -9.30 -14.39
CA ALA A 67 -6.54 -10.21 -13.46
C ALA A 67 -5.67 -9.45 -12.46
N VAL A 68 -4.95 -8.43 -12.94
CA VAL A 68 -4.13 -7.54 -12.09
C VAL A 68 -5.01 -6.80 -11.08
N TYR A 69 -6.11 -6.19 -11.55
CA TYR A 69 -7.06 -5.49 -10.70
C TYR A 69 -7.76 -6.42 -9.71
N ALA A 70 -8.18 -7.62 -10.16
CA ALA A 70 -8.83 -8.60 -9.29
C ALA A 70 -7.92 -9.07 -8.15
N LEU A 71 -6.62 -9.26 -8.41
CA LEU A 71 -5.64 -9.58 -7.36
C LEU A 71 -5.52 -8.42 -6.37
N PHE A 72 -5.33 -7.20 -6.87
CA PHE A 72 -5.22 -5.99 -6.04
C PHE A 72 -6.43 -5.84 -5.10
N ARG A 73 -7.65 -5.88 -5.64
CA ARG A 73 -8.89 -5.72 -4.87
C ARG A 73 -9.11 -6.85 -3.87
N ARG A 74 -8.84 -8.09 -4.27
CA ARG A 74 -8.97 -9.24 -3.37
C ARG A 74 -8.05 -9.09 -2.15
N TRP A 75 -6.80 -8.71 -2.37
CA TRP A 75 -5.82 -8.55 -1.29
C TRP A 75 -6.06 -7.29 -0.46
N GLN A 76 -6.62 -6.25 -1.07
CA GLN A 76 -7.06 -5.05 -0.34
C GLN A 76 -8.16 -5.41 0.66
N ARG A 77 -9.21 -6.10 0.19
CA ARG A 77 -10.33 -6.51 1.04
C ARG A 77 -9.93 -7.51 2.14
N ALA A 78 -8.94 -8.34 1.87
CA ALA A 78 -8.45 -9.33 2.83
C ALA A 78 -7.38 -8.80 3.80
N GLY A 79 -7.02 -7.49 3.75
CA GLY A 79 -5.94 -6.93 4.55
C GLY A 79 -4.54 -7.49 4.21
N SER A 80 -4.42 -8.25 3.11
CA SER A 80 -3.17 -8.94 2.77
C SER A 80 -2.02 -7.97 2.51
N TRP A 81 -2.29 -6.79 1.95
CA TRP A 81 -1.25 -5.79 1.72
C TRP A 81 -0.63 -5.30 3.03
N ALA A 82 -1.47 -5.01 4.04
CA ALA A 82 -1.00 -4.60 5.35
C ALA A 82 -0.16 -5.71 6.01
N ALA A 83 -0.65 -6.97 5.96
CA ALA A 83 0.08 -8.11 6.50
C ALA A 83 1.45 -8.32 5.84
N ILE A 84 1.55 -8.14 4.51
CA ILE A 84 2.81 -8.23 3.77
C ILE A 84 3.77 -7.13 4.22
N VAL A 85 3.29 -5.87 4.31
CA VAL A 85 4.12 -4.74 4.76
C VAL A 85 4.63 -4.98 6.19
N THR A 86 3.76 -5.39 7.11
CA THR A 86 4.15 -5.73 8.49
C THR A 86 5.20 -6.82 8.52
N SER A 87 5.03 -7.89 7.72
CA SER A 87 6.02 -8.97 7.65
C SER A 87 7.38 -8.50 7.14
N LEU A 88 7.38 -7.62 6.14
CA LEU A 88 8.62 -7.02 5.63
C LEU A 88 9.29 -6.12 6.68
N GLN A 89 8.51 -5.35 7.44
CA GLN A 89 9.02 -4.54 8.55
C GLN A 89 9.64 -5.42 9.64
N VAL A 90 8.98 -6.52 10.03
CA VAL A 90 9.51 -7.49 11.01
C VAL A 90 10.86 -8.06 10.56
N LEU A 91 10.96 -8.48 9.31
CA LEU A 91 12.21 -9.02 8.78
C LEU A 91 13.31 -7.96 8.68
N ALA A 92 12.97 -6.73 8.33
CA ALA A 92 13.90 -5.63 8.24
C ALA A 92 14.40 -5.19 9.63
N ASP A 93 13.53 -5.14 10.65
CA ASP A 93 13.91 -4.84 12.04
C ASP A 93 14.80 -5.94 12.62
N ALA A 94 14.44 -7.21 12.42
CA ALA A 94 15.22 -8.36 12.87
C ALA A 94 16.62 -8.42 12.24
N ALA A 95 16.76 -7.95 11.00
CA ALA A 95 18.04 -7.85 10.31
C ALA A 95 18.82 -6.56 10.65
N GLY A 96 18.30 -5.71 11.52
CA GLY A 96 18.91 -4.42 11.87
C GLY A 96 18.98 -3.43 10.70
N VAL A 97 18.10 -3.59 9.70
CA VAL A 97 18.07 -2.77 8.49
C VAL A 97 17.24 -1.51 8.67
N ILE A 98 16.28 -1.51 9.59
CA ILE A 98 15.52 -0.30 9.90
C ILE A 98 16.38 0.66 10.72
N ASP A 99 16.57 1.85 10.19
CA ASP A 99 17.12 2.98 10.96
C ASP A 99 15.98 3.67 11.69
N TRP A 100 16.04 3.64 13.03
CA TRP A 100 15.01 4.21 13.88
C TRP A 100 15.13 5.73 14.05
N GLN A 101 15.88 6.41 13.18
CA GLN A 101 15.75 7.83 12.94
C GLN A 101 14.61 8.04 11.94
N VAL A 102 13.48 8.49 12.43
CA VAL A 102 12.24 8.55 11.64
C VAL A 102 11.98 9.97 11.17
N SER A 103 11.73 10.12 9.89
CA SER A 103 11.21 11.34 9.29
C SER A 103 9.71 11.24 9.14
N VAL A 104 9.01 12.32 9.50
CA VAL A 104 7.56 12.46 9.30
C VAL A 104 7.32 13.54 8.26
N ASP A 105 6.58 13.18 7.20
CA ASP A 105 6.24 14.10 6.12
C ASP A 105 4.85 13.76 5.56
N SER A 106 4.29 14.67 4.79
CA SER A 106 3.00 14.45 4.12
C SER A 106 3.08 14.70 2.62
N THR A 107 2.31 13.94 1.88
CA THR A 107 2.13 14.14 0.45
C THR A 107 0.65 14.16 0.07
N THR A 108 0.32 14.92 -0.97
CA THR A 108 -1.04 15.04 -1.46
C THR A 108 -1.25 14.20 -2.71
N ALA A 109 -2.25 13.31 -2.67
CA ALA A 109 -2.69 12.54 -3.82
C ALA A 109 -3.96 13.16 -4.41
N ARG A 110 -3.93 13.51 -5.69
CA ARG A 110 -5.13 13.99 -6.40
C ARG A 110 -6.08 12.84 -6.65
N ALA A 111 -7.34 13.06 -6.33
CA ALA A 111 -8.39 12.11 -6.65
C ALA A 111 -8.81 12.25 -8.12
N HIS A 112 -9.19 11.12 -8.73
CA HIS A 112 -9.78 11.14 -10.06
C HIS A 112 -11.11 11.91 -10.04
N PRO A 113 -11.52 12.64 -11.11
CA PRO A 113 -12.80 13.36 -11.15
C PRO A 113 -14.01 12.51 -10.77
N HIS A 114 -14.01 11.21 -11.06
CA HIS A 114 -15.06 10.28 -10.65
C HIS A 114 -15.17 10.08 -9.13
N ALA A 115 -14.15 10.41 -8.37
CA ALA A 115 -14.19 10.37 -6.91
C ALA A 115 -15.10 11.45 -6.31
N ALA A 116 -15.47 12.51 -7.10
CA ALA A 116 -16.44 13.51 -6.68
C ALA A 116 -17.83 12.92 -6.38
N GLY A 117 -18.14 11.74 -6.90
CA GLY A 117 -19.34 10.98 -6.59
C GLY A 117 -19.25 10.09 -5.35
N ALA A 118 -18.10 10.01 -4.69
CA ALA A 118 -17.97 9.30 -3.43
C ALA A 118 -18.81 9.98 -2.36
N ARG A 119 -19.71 9.22 -1.73
CA ARG A 119 -20.59 9.77 -0.69
C ARG A 119 -19.83 9.92 0.61
N HIS A 120 -20.00 11.04 1.28
CA HIS A 120 -19.51 11.28 2.64
C HIS A 120 -20.34 10.54 3.70
N ASP A 121 -21.56 10.13 3.35
CA ASP A 121 -22.44 9.38 4.23
C ASP A 121 -22.45 7.91 3.84
N SER A 122 -22.23 7.05 4.83
CA SER A 122 -22.38 5.59 4.74
C SER A 122 -23.83 5.11 4.51
N GLY A 123 -24.74 6.02 4.17
CA GLY A 123 -26.15 5.76 3.88
C GLY A 123 -26.39 5.22 2.48
N GLY A 124 -26.03 3.96 2.26
CA GLY A 124 -26.61 3.07 1.24
C GLY A 124 -26.73 3.58 -0.18
N GLN A 125 -25.88 3.12 -1.00
CA GLN A 125 -25.95 2.68 -2.41
C GLN A 125 -24.54 2.76 -3.02
N GLY A 126 -23.90 1.63 -3.14
CA GLY A 126 -22.63 1.50 -3.85
C GLY A 126 -21.44 1.08 -3.01
N GLU A 127 -21.63 0.64 -1.78
CA GLU A 127 -20.58 -0.10 -1.07
C GLU A 127 -20.16 -1.33 -1.87
N PRO A 128 -18.86 -1.56 -2.01
CA PRO A 128 -18.42 -2.83 -2.56
C PRO A 128 -18.98 -3.99 -1.72
N PRO A 129 -19.30 -5.15 -2.30
CA PRO A 129 -19.98 -6.25 -1.63
C PRO A 129 -19.36 -6.81 -0.34
N ALA A 130 -18.26 -6.25 0.12
CA ALA A 130 -17.51 -6.67 1.30
C ALA A 130 -17.48 -5.62 2.44
N GLY A 131 -18.26 -4.55 2.35
CA GLY A 131 -18.24 -3.46 3.35
C GLY A 131 -16.98 -2.60 3.31
N PRO A 132 -16.93 -1.55 4.15
CA PRO A 132 -15.72 -0.73 4.31
C PRO A 132 -14.58 -1.59 4.90
N SER A 133 -13.37 -1.32 4.45
CA SER A 133 -12.17 -1.89 5.10
C SER A 133 -12.03 -1.30 6.51
N GLU A 134 -11.66 -2.11 7.49
CA GLU A 134 -11.34 -1.63 8.86
C GLU A 134 -10.33 -0.47 8.89
N TYR A 135 -9.59 -0.29 7.80
CA TYR A 135 -8.56 0.73 7.65
C TYR A 135 -9.00 1.92 6.79
N GLU A 136 -10.24 1.94 6.33
CA GLU A 136 -10.74 3.03 5.50
C GLU A 136 -11.37 4.12 6.39
N PRO A 137 -10.89 5.38 6.33
CA PRO A 137 -11.52 6.48 7.06
C PRO A 137 -12.99 6.65 6.66
N ALA A 138 -13.84 7.10 7.59
CA ALA A 138 -15.28 7.28 7.36
C ALA A 138 -15.59 8.26 6.20
N ASP A 139 -14.68 9.20 5.92
CA ASP A 139 -14.75 10.14 4.82
C ASP A 139 -13.99 9.65 3.57
N HIS A 140 -13.60 8.36 3.53
CA HIS A 140 -12.74 7.76 2.51
C HIS A 140 -11.38 8.46 2.35
N GLY A 141 -10.95 9.26 3.31
CA GLY A 141 -9.76 10.11 3.23
C GLY A 141 -9.84 11.14 2.10
N LEU A 142 -11.04 11.50 1.64
CA LEU A 142 -11.25 12.37 0.50
C LEU A 142 -11.78 13.73 0.95
N GLY A 143 -11.12 14.80 0.52
CA GLY A 143 -11.54 16.15 0.83
C GLY A 143 -11.23 17.12 -0.28
N ARG A 144 -11.73 18.34 -0.15
CA ARG A 144 -11.55 19.41 -1.14
C ARG A 144 -10.46 20.37 -0.70
N SER A 145 -9.36 20.36 -1.42
CA SER A 145 -8.28 21.35 -1.29
C SER A 145 -8.43 22.43 -2.37
N ARG A 146 -7.53 23.43 -2.36
CA ARG A 146 -7.47 24.45 -3.44
C ARG A 146 -7.26 23.83 -4.82
N GLY A 147 -6.64 22.67 -4.90
CA GLY A 147 -6.39 21.93 -6.15
C GLY A 147 -7.49 20.94 -6.54
N GLY A 148 -8.66 20.96 -5.87
CA GLY A 148 -9.77 20.03 -6.11
C GLY A 148 -9.84 18.90 -5.08
N TRP A 149 -10.41 17.76 -5.48
CA TRP A 149 -10.54 16.59 -4.63
C TRP A 149 -9.19 15.90 -4.44
N THR A 150 -8.79 15.73 -3.19
CA THR A 150 -7.49 15.18 -2.80
C THR A 150 -7.58 14.38 -1.52
N SER A 151 -6.66 13.44 -1.38
CA SER A 151 -6.33 12.79 -0.11
C SER A 151 -4.91 13.20 0.29
N LYS A 152 -4.66 13.27 1.57
CA LYS A 152 -3.33 13.51 2.10
C LYS A 152 -2.82 12.24 2.79
N LEU A 153 -1.59 11.86 2.48
CA LEU A 153 -0.90 10.75 3.09
C LEU A 153 0.17 11.30 4.02
N HIS A 154 0.05 10.99 5.28
CA HIS A 154 1.06 11.29 6.28
C HIS A 154 1.88 10.03 6.51
N LEU A 155 3.18 10.12 6.39
CA LEU A 155 4.10 9.00 6.40
C LEU A 155 5.12 9.17 7.50
N ALA A 156 5.41 8.09 8.23
CA ALA A 156 6.62 7.98 9.01
C ALA A 156 7.54 6.97 8.32
N CYS A 157 8.73 7.41 7.97
CA CYS A 157 9.72 6.60 7.25
C CYS A 157 11.06 6.62 7.99
N ASP A 158 11.82 5.54 7.86
CA ASP A 158 13.20 5.53 8.28
C ASP A 158 14.09 6.34 7.31
N ARG A 159 15.37 6.48 7.63
CA ARG A 159 16.35 7.21 6.82
C ARG A 159 16.44 6.73 5.37
N ASP A 160 16.19 5.46 5.12
CA ASP A 160 16.22 4.86 3.77
C ASP A 160 14.84 4.84 3.11
N CYS A 161 13.90 5.67 3.57
CA CYS A 161 12.52 5.78 3.06
C CYS A 161 11.70 4.48 3.22
N ARG A 162 12.02 3.62 4.20
CA ARG A 162 11.15 2.49 4.52
C ARG A 162 9.98 2.97 5.36
N VAL A 163 8.78 2.73 4.88
CA VAL A 163 7.56 3.17 5.56
C VAL A 163 7.34 2.36 6.83
N LEU A 164 7.20 3.06 7.96
CA LEU A 164 6.90 2.49 9.28
C LEU A 164 5.42 2.66 9.63
N SER A 165 4.82 3.79 9.25
CA SER A 165 3.39 4.01 9.38
C SER A 165 2.85 4.92 8.28
N VAL A 166 1.55 4.80 8.03
CA VAL A 166 0.80 5.60 7.05
C VAL A 166 -0.53 5.99 7.65
N LEU A 167 -0.85 7.28 7.62
CA LEU A 167 -2.17 7.79 7.94
C LEU A 167 -2.73 8.52 6.72
N VAL A 168 -3.98 8.23 6.37
CA VAL A 168 -4.67 8.90 5.27
C VAL A 168 -5.72 9.83 5.83
N THR A 169 -5.73 11.08 5.37
CA THR A 169 -6.73 12.08 5.75
C THR A 169 -7.30 12.78 4.53
N ALA A 170 -8.41 13.47 4.71
CA ALA A 170 -8.97 14.37 3.70
C ALA A 170 -7.95 15.46 3.34
N GLY A 171 -7.89 15.83 2.07
CA GLY A 171 -6.84 16.70 1.53
C GLY A 171 -6.71 18.09 2.12
N GLN A 172 -7.74 18.59 2.81
CA GLN A 172 -7.73 19.87 3.54
C GLN A 172 -7.19 19.75 4.98
N ALA A 173 -6.96 18.52 5.48
CA ALA A 173 -6.45 18.33 6.84
C ALA A 173 -5.06 18.95 7.00
N GLY A 174 -4.80 19.60 8.13
CA GLY A 174 -3.49 20.14 8.48
C GLY A 174 -2.50 19.02 8.81
N ASP A 175 -1.21 19.26 8.60
CA ASP A 175 -0.17 18.25 8.87
C ASP A 175 0.18 18.18 10.35
N SER A 176 0.35 19.32 11.00
CA SER A 176 0.72 19.39 12.42
C SER A 176 -0.20 18.59 13.35
N PRO A 177 -1.54 18.63 13.22
CA PRO A 177 -2.43 17.82 14.05
C PRO A 177 -2.26 16.32 13.87
N GLN A 178 -1.75 15.88 12.71
CA GLN A 178 -1.59 14.45 12.38
C GLN A 178 -0.24 13.88 12.85
N PHE A 179 0.70 14.73 13.20
CA PHE A 179 2.05 14.34 13.57
C PHE A 179 2.08 13.28 14.67
N THR A 180 1.40 13.53 15.79
CA THR A 180 1.33 12.58 16.91
C THR A 180 0.66 11.28 16.49
N ALA A 181 -0.48 11.36 15.77
CA ALA A 181 -1.21 10.18 15.33
C ALA A 181 -0.39 9.29 14.39
N VAL A 182 0.42 9.87 13.51
CA VAL A 182 1.33 9.13 12.64
C VAL A 182 2.41 8.41 13.43
N LEU A 183 3.01 9.08 14.41
CA LEU A 183 4.02 8.47 15.28
C LEU A 183 3.43 7.36 16.16
N ASP A 184 2.26 7.58 16.74
CA ASP A 184 1.58 6.60 17.58
C ASP A 184 1.13 5.35 16.81
N SER A 185 0.94 5.47 15.50
CA SER A 185 0.60 4.35 14.62
C SER A 185 1.80 3.48 14.24
N ILE A 186 3.04 3.88 14.60
CA ILE A 186 4.22 3.02 14.38
C ILE A 186 4.11 1.79 15.28
N SER A 187 4.08 0.62 14.66
CA SER A 187 4.04 -0.66 15.37
C SER A 187 4.71 -1.76 14.54
N VAL A 188 5.97 -2.02 14.82
CA VAL A 188 6.75 -3.07 14.17
C VAL A 188 6.86 -4.27 15.11
N PRO A 189 6.13 -5.37 14.86
CA PRO A 189 6.22 -6.57 15.69
C PRO A 189 7.63 -7.17 15.64
N ARG A 190 8.03 -7.84 16.72
CA ARG A 190 9.34 -8.50 16.79
C ARG A 190 9.27 -9.94 16.28
N LEU A 191 10.33 -10.38 15.58
CA LEU A 191 10.47 -11.74 15.04
C LEU A 191 10.53 -12.69 16.20
N GLY A 192 10.27 -12.94 17.09
CA GLY A 192 10.34 -13.88 18.24
C GLY A 192 9.24 -13.62 19.24
N GLY A 193 8.34 -12.71 18.91
CA GLY A 193 7.28 -12.28 19.81
C GLY A 193 7.73 -11.20 20.81
N GLY A 194 6.85 -10.84 21.71
CA GLY A 194 7.05 -9.76 22.67
C GLY A 194 6.45 -8.43 22.19
N ARG A 195 6.75 -7.35 22.92
CA ARG A 195 6.19 -6.02 22.63
C ARG A 195 6.74 -5.48 21.30
N ALA A 196 5.86 -5.06 20.42
CA ALA A 196 6.22 -4.37 19.19
C ALA A 196 7.07 -3.12 19.48
N ARG A 197 8.01 -2.82 18.59
CA ARG A 197 8.73 -1.55 18.63
C ARG A 197 7.86 -0.46 18.03
N ALA A 198 7.56 0.55 18.84
CA ALA A 198 6.65 1.64 18.49
C ALA A 198 7.29 3.02 18.62
N ARG A 199 8.51 3.10 19.19
CA ARG A 199 9.17 4.38 19.46
C ARG A 199 10.43 4.52 18.62
N PRO A 200 10.54 5.58 17.82
CA PRO A 200 11.79 5.96 17.17
C PRO A 200 12.84 6.39 18.21
N ASP A 201 14.11 6.25 17.84
CA ASP A 201 15.23 6.78 18.64
C ASP A 201 15.35 8.30 18.45
N ARG A 202 15.00 8.79 17.27
CA ARG A 202 14.97 10.21 16.91
C ARG A 202 13.85 10.46 15.89
N VAL A 203 13.25 11.64 15.96
CA VAL A 203 12.25 12.09 14.98
C VAL A 203 12.77 13.36 14.31
N LEU A 204 12.66 13.41 13.00
CA LEU A 204 12.92 14.57 12.15
C LEU A 204 11.56 14.99 11.55
N ALA A 205 11.20 16.24 11.72
CA ALA A 205 10.00 16.84 11.14
C ALA A 205 10.33 18.29 10.76
N ASP A 206 9.71 18.75 9.65
CA ASP A 206 9.74 20.15 9.22
C ASP A 206 8.68 20.98 9.96
#